data_d6a3164fe8c2f35769d050d349fe8723
#
_entry.id   d6a3164fe8c2f35769d050d349fe8723
#
_cell.length_a   1.000
_cell.length_b   1.000
_cell.length_c   1.000
_cell.angle_alpha   90.00
_cell.angle_beta   90.00
_cell.angle_gamma   90.00
#
_symmetry.space_group_name_H-M   'P 1'
#
loop_
_entity.id
_entity.type
_entity.pdbx_description
1 polymer ?
#
loop_
_entity_poly.entity_id
_entity_poly.type
_entity_poly.pdbx_seq_one_letter_code
_entity_poly.pdbx_strand_id
1 'polypeptide(L)'
;MTMKTETRANGRGASPWAAIGVTVLFAALICGILPAESTDQFKGAGIRSSTYGRPDDPGPGYWARTGTEIAAKFPGAKPEAIWIVSRLKGRGTEMSFPVPPGTDPLITGMSEDISEPVLKLFDELGYRVWLQTEPGWAPIEEVFHVILERYGHHKCVVGVGVDVEWHRSNNPDAGDPVTDEMAEAWLAEARSHDPSYRMFLKHFRQDVMPPAARDGILFVDDSQIFDSADAMIAEFAEWGKSFAPAPVGFQYGYRTDKPWWGPMKDPVKEIGDRILAAVPNTEMLIWVDFSIQDVFPPDPAKGDRVKTIVKNP
;
A
#
# COMPACT_ATOMS: atom_id res chain seq x y z
N MET A 1 23.22 81.01 22.81
CA MET A 1 24.51 81.61 22.48
C MET A 1 24.83 81.27 21.04
N THR A 2 24.65 82.31 20.21
CA THR A 2 25.37 82.79 19.05
C THR A 2 25.43 81.82 17.85
N MET A 3 24.61 82.04 16.78
CA MET A 3 24.89 82.91 15.60
C MET A 3 26.17 82.48 14.80
N LYS A 4 26.06 82.27 13.50
CA LYS A 4 25.97 83.17 12.31
C LYS A 4 25.97 82.30 11.05
N THR A 5 25.07 82.44 10.08
CA THR A 5 25.06 83.29 8.87
C THR A 5 26.36 83.22 8.05
N GLU A 6 26.35 83.02 6.79
CA GLU A 6 26.05 83.76 5.55
C GLU A 6 26.56 83.00 4.36
N THR A 7 26.13 82.95 3.21
CA THR A 7 25.49 83.76 2.16
C THR A 7 26.21 83.50 0.79
N ARG A 8 25.42 83.35 -0.29
CA ARG A 8 25.63 83.78 -1.71
C ARG A 8 26.72 83.03 -2.54
N ALA A 9 26.56 82.81 -3.82
CA ALA A 9 25.83 83.41 -4.92
C ALA A 9 25.84 82.55 -6.20
N ASN A 10 24.79 82.70 -6.96
CA ASN A 10 24.62 82.79 -8.40
C ASN A 10 25.58 82.10 -9.42
N GLY A 11 24.96 81.33 -10.33
CA GLY A 11 25.48 81.06 -11.66
C GLY A 11 24.39 80.42 -12.54
N ARG A 12 23.89 81.20 -13.50
CA ARG A 12 22.88 80.80 -14.51
C ARG A 12 23.50 79.90 -15.55
N GLY A 13 22.73 78.89 -16.02
CA GLY A 13 23.08 78.11 -17.22
C GLY A 13 21.88 77.29 -17.67
N ALA A 14 21.46 77.50 -18.90
CA ALA A 14 20.26 77.09 -19.56
C ALA A 14 20.06 75.56 -19.76
N SER A 15 18.80 75.20 -19.75
CA SER A 15 18.14 73.96 -20.24
C SER A 15 18.70 73.38 -21.54
N PRO A 16 18.61 72.05 -21.79
CA PRO A 16 17.38 71.56 -22.43
C PRO A 16 16.80 70.23 -21.94
N TRP A 17 15.55 70.09 -22.15
CA TRP A 17 14.64 68.99 -21.98
C TRP A 17 15.22 67.61 -22.42
N ALA A 18 15.22 66.64 -21.50
CA ALA A 18 15.23 65.24 -21.84
C ALA A 18 14.09 64.56 -21.08
N ALA A 19 13.11 64.12 -21.85
CA ALA A 19 11.98 63.35 -21.38
C ALA A 19 12.43 62.01 -20.89
N ILE A 20 12.32 61.75 -19.59
CA ILE A 20 12.54 60.40 -19.04
C ILE A 20 11.15 59.70 -19.06
N GLY A 21 11.01 58.82 -20.04
CA GLY A 21 9.90 57.87 -20.07
C GLY A 21 10.02 56.87 -18.88
N VAL A 22 9.11 57.00 -17.94
CA VAL A 22 8.94 55.96 -16.90
C VAL A 22 8.20 54.80 -17.52
N THR A 23 8.96 53.77 -17.89
CA THR A 23 8.35 52.48 -18.28
C THR A 23 8.00 51.72 -17.00
N VAL A 24 6.74 51.77 -16.64
CA VAL A 24 6.18 50.89 -15.59
C VAL A 24 6.11 49.48 -16.14
N LEU A 25 7.06 48.64 -15.76
CA LEU A 25 6.96 47.19 -15.99
C LEU A 25 5.89 46.64 -15.06
N PHE A 26 4.73 46.33 -15.59
CA PHE A 26 3.76 45.45 -14.94
C PHE A 26 4.34 44.03 -15.02
N ALA A 27 4.98 43.58 -13.93
CA ALA A 27 5.23 42.17 -13.73
C ALA A 27 3.87 41.50 -13.40
N ALA A 28 3.24 40.96 -14.44
CA ALA A 28 2.12 40.06 -14.24
C ALA A 28 2.66 38.82 -13.52
N LEU A 29 2.33 38.70 -12.24
CA LEU A 29 2.52 37.47 -11.45
C LEU A 29 1.55 36.43 -12.04
N ILE A 30 1.99 35.73 -13.07
CA ILE A 30 1.33 34.51 -13.52
C ILE A 30 1.56 33.52 -12.39
N CYS A 31 0.58 33.40 -11.49
CA CYS A 31 0.47 32.28 -10.59
C CYS A 31 0.21 31.06 -11.49
N GLY A 32 1.29 30.49 -11.98
CA GLY A 32 1.26 29.21 -12.68
C GLY A 32 0.72 28.21 -11.66
N ILE A 33 -0.52 27.79 -11.85
CA ILE A 33 -1.00 26.53 -11.31
C ILE A 33 -0.07 25.51 -11.96
N LEU A 34 0.99 25.11 -11.22
CA LEU A 34 1.76 23.94 -11.56
C LEU A 34 0.72 22.82 -11.68
N PRO A 35 0.65 22.11 -12.82
CA PRO A 35 -0.14 20.90 -12.85
C PRO A 35 0.37 20.06 -11.68
N ALA A 36 -0.54 19.57 -10.84
CA ALA A 36 -0.22 18.60 -9.83
C ALA A 36 0.68 17.56 -10.50
N GLU A 37 1.90 17.38 -10.00
CA GLU A 37 2.78 16.32 -10.46
C GLU A 37 1.98 15.03 -10.34
N SER A 38 1.61 14.49 -11.50
CA SER A 38 0.77 13.33 -11.57
C SER A 38 1.54 12.15 -10.98
N THR A 39 1.14 11.60 -9.84
CA THR A 39 0.78 10.19 -9.68
C THR A 39 1.72 9.15 -10.31
N ASP A 40 3.01 9.45 -10.44
CA ASP A 40 4.02 8.45 -10.79
C ASP A 40 4.22 7.43 -9.63
N GLN A 41 3.60 7.69 -8.47
CA GLN A 41 3.66 6.80 -7.32
C GLN A 41 2.61 5.70 -7.35
N PHE A 42 1.42 5.93 -7.92
CA PHE A 42 0.38 4.90 -7.98
C PHE A 42 0.73 3.82 -9.01
N LYS A 43 0.97 2.60 -8.53
CA LYS A 43 1.47 1.50 -9.36
C LYS A 43 0.46 0.39 -9.59
N GLY A 44 -0.41 0.13 -8.60
CA GLY A 44 -1.29 -1.00 -8.74
C GLY A 44 -2.52 -0.99 -7.87
N ALA A 45 -3.53 -1.72 -8.34
CA ALA A 45 -4.73 -2.02 -7.60
C ALA A 45 -5.11 -3.49 -7.76
N GLY A 46 -5.75 -4.06 -6.75
CA GLY A 46 -6.14 -5.44 -6.83
C GLY A 46 -6.66 -6.02 -5.53
N ILE A 47 -6.14 -7.17 -5.14
CA ILE A 47 -6.73 -8.05 -4.15
C ILE A 47 -5.77 -8.35 -2.99
N ARG A 48 -6.36 -8.60 -1.82
CA ARG A 48 -5.73 -9.40 -0.77
C ARG A 48 -6.39 -10.77 -0.74
N SER A 49 -5.62 -11.84 -0.65
CA SER A 49 -6.19 -13.16 -0.41
C SER A 49 -5.28 -14.06 0.39
N SER A 50 -5.91 -14.85 1.25
CA SER A 50 -5.34 -16.03 1.89
C SER A 50 -6.15 -17.24 1.48
N THR A 51 -5.60 -18.08 0.63
CA THR A 51 -6.30 -19.32 0.21
C THR A 51 -6.23 -20.42 1.26
N TYR A 52 -5.34 -20.31 2.23
CA TYR A 52 -5.17 -21.30 3.28
C TYR A 52 -6.41 -21.40 4.19
N GLY A 53 -6.96 -22.58 4.30
CA GLY A 53 -8.04 -22.89 5.23
C GLY A 53 -9.39 -22.25 4.95
N ARG A 54 -9.61 -21.69 3.76
CA ARG A 54 -10.91 -21.18 3.33
C ARG A 54 -11.71 -22.30 2.66
N PRO A 55 -12.84 -22.72 3.24
CA PRO A 55 -13.66 -23.78 2.65
C PRO A 55 -14.38 -23.32 1.37
N ASP A 56 -14.38 -22.04 1.10
CA ASP A 56 -15.04 -21.35 0.00
C ASP A 56 -14.07 -20.69 -1.00
N ASP A 57 -12.81 -21.14 -1.06
CA ASP A 57 -11.84 -20.62 -2.03
C ASP A 57 -12.32 -20.86 -3.47
N PRO A 58 -12.59 -19.80 -4.23
CA PRO A 58 -13.10 -19.91 -5.61
C PRO A 58 -12.06 -20.37 -6.62
N GLY A 59 -10.82 -20.51 -6.22
CA GLY A 59 -9.72 -21.04 -7.01
C GLY A 59 -8.86 -19.99 -7.71
N PRO A 60 -7.69 -20.40 -8.23
CA PRO A 60 -6.68 -19.51 -8.78
C PRO A 60 -7.20 -18.57 -9.89
N GLY A 61 -8.01 -19.11 -10.80
CA GLY A 61 -8.58 -18.33 -11.92
C GLY A 61 -9.48 -17.19 -11.47
N TYR A 62 -10.23 -17.38 -10.39
CA TYR A 62 -11.04 -16.31 -9.79
C TYR A 62 -10.17 -15.16 -9.30
N TRP A 63 -9.15 -15.44 -8.51
CA TRP A 63 -8.26 -14.43 -7.94
C TRP A 63 -7.55 -13.63 -9.02
N ALA A 64 -7.00 -14.33 -10.02
CA ALA A 64 -6.31 -13.71 -11.13
C ALA A 64 -7.23 -12.80 -11.96
N ARG A 65 -8.45 -13.23 -12.25
CA ARG A 65 -9.43 -12.43 -12.97
C ARG A 65 -9.89 -11.22 -12.15
N THR A 66 -10.25 -11.43 -10.89
CA THR A 66 -10.80 -10.37 -10.04
C THR A 66 -9.79 -9.24 -9.80
N GLY A 67 -8.53 -9.57 -9.53
CA GLY A 67 -7.51 -8.52 -9.40
C GLY A 67 -7.27 -7.76 -10.70
N THR A 68 -7.31 -8.43 -11.85
CA THR A 68 -7.25 -7.76 -13.16
C THR A 68 -8.45 -6.83 -13.39
N GLU A 69 -9.66 -7.28 -13.04
CA GLU A 69 -10.88 -6.45 -13.14
C GLU A 69 -10.83 -5.23 -12.21
N ILE A 70 -10.25 -5.37 -11.01
CA ILE A 70 -10.02 -4.25 -10.08
C ILE A 70 -9.02 -3.26 -10.67
N ALA A 71 -7.85 -3.73 -11.12
CA ALA A 71 -6.83 -2.86 -11.71
C ALA A 71 -7.36 -2.07 -12.91
N ALA A 72 -8.18 -2.70 -13.76
CA ALA A 72 -8.78 -2.05 -14.93
C ALA A 72 -9.69 -0.86 -14.59
N LYS A 73 -10.12 -0.72 -13.32
CA LYS A 73 -10.91 0.44 -12.88
C LYS A 73 -10.07 1.71 -12.71
N PHE A 74 -8.73 1.57 -12.60
CA PHE A 74 -7.81 2.66 -12.32
C PHE A 74 -6.82 2.82 -13.49
N PRO A 75 -6.87 3.92 -14.23
CA PRO A 75 -6.00 4.14 -15.39
C PRO A 75 -4.52 4.05 -15.03
N GLY A 76 -3.78 3.22 -15.76
CA GLY A 76 -2.34 3.01 -15.56
C GLY A 76 -1.96 2.01 -14.46
N ALA A 77 -2.90 1.57 -13.63
CA ALA A 77 -2.63 0.57 -12.59
C ALA A 77 -2.31 -0.80 -13.20
N LYS A 78 -1.33 -1.48 -12.61
CA LYS A 78 -1.11 -2.91 -12.84
C LYS A 78 -1.98 -3.74 -11.88
N PRO A 79 -2.34 -4.96 -12.25
CA PRO A 79 -2.91 -5.90 -11.30
C PRO A 79 -1.94 -6.13 -10.15
N GLU A 80 -2.41 -5.99 -8.93
CA GLU A 80 -1.59 -6.14 -7.72
C GLU A 80 -2.25 -7.06 -6.71
N ALA A 81 -1.44 -7.81 -5.98
CA ALA A 81 -1.96 -8.71 -4.96
C ALA A 81 -1.09 -8.67 -3.69
N ILE A 82 -1.75 -8.60 -2.56
CA ILE A 82 -1.19 -9.06 -1.29
C ILE A 82 -1.62 -10.51 -1.12
N TRP A 83 -0.64 -11.42 -1.22
CA TRP A 83 -0.88 -12.85 -1.14
C TRP A 83 -0.31 -13.40 0.16
N ILE A 84 -1.18 -13.85 1.06
CA ILE A 84 -0.78 -14.36 2.37
C ILE A 84 -0.24 -15.77 2.18
N VAL A 85 1.06 -15.96 2.39
CA VAL A 85 1.76 -17.23 2.24
C VAL A 85 2.09 -17.90 3.58
N SER A 86 1.91 -17.18 4.68
CA SER A 86 1.95 -17.77 6.01
C SER A 86 0.99 -17.08 6.96
N ARG A 87 0.44 -17.86 7.88
CA ARG A 87 -0.53 -17.38 8.88
C ARG A 87 -0.09 -17.73 10.28
N LEU A 88 -0.54 -16.94 11.22
CA LEU A 88 -0.33 -17.24 12.64
C LEU A 88 -0.84 -18.64 13.00
N LYS A 89 0.02 -19.43 13.67
CA LYS A 89 -0.31 -20.74 14.21
C LYS A 89 0.31 -20.91 15.59
N GLY A 90 -0.50 -20.84 16.62
CA GLY A 90 -0.03 -20.85 17.99
C GLY A 90 0.85 -19.65 18.31
N ARG A 91 2.13 -19.87 18.59
CA ARG A 91 3.11 -18.80 18.76
C ARG A 91 3.95 -18.53 17.50
N GLY A 92 3.88 -19.38 16.50
CA GLY A 92 4.68 -19.25 15.26
C GLY A 92 3.81 -18.98 14.07
N THR A 93 4.33 -19.37 12.90
CA THR A 93 3.64 -19.23 11.62
C THR A 93 3.57 -20.55 10.85
N GLU A 94 2.52 -20.73 10.06
CA GLU A 94 2.35 -21.88 9.18
C GLU A 94 2.38 -21.42 7.72
N MET A 95 3.41 -21.86 6.98
CA MET A 95 3.55 -21.60 5.55
C MET A 95 2.49 -22.35 4.75
N SER A 96 2.04 -21.76 3.65
CA SER A 96 1.12 -22.38 2.67
C SER A 96 1.79 -23.43 1.76
N PHE A 97 2.96 -23.91 2.17
CA PHE A 97 3.80 -24.88 1.46
C PHE A 97 4.66 -25.70 2.43
N PRO A 98 5.25 -26.83 2.01
CA PRO A 98 6.19 -27.60 2.84
C PRO A 98 7.47 -26.82 3.11
N VAL A 99 7.88 -26.73 4.38
CA VAL A 99 9.14 -26.08 4.78
C VAL A 99 10.31 -27.06 4.79
N PRO A 100 11.56 -26.61 4.56
CA PRO A 100 12.75 -27.44 4.61
C PRO A 100 13.00 -28.00 6.03
N PRO A 101 13.64 -29.18 6.15
CA PRO A 101 14.12 -29.68 7.44
C PRO A 101 15.15 -28.73 8.07
N GLY A 102 15.07 -28.53 9.37
CA GLY A 102 16.00 -27.65 10.10
C GLY A 102 15.57 -26.19 10.21
N THR A 103 14.45 -25.83 9.63
CA THR A 103 13.81 -24.51 9.83
C THR A 103 13.45 -24.32 11.30
N ASP A 104 13.46 -23.05 11.78
CA ASP A 104 13.08 -22.71 13.15
C ASP A 104 11.77 -23.39 13.57
N PRO A 105 11.67 -23.97 14.77
CA PRO A 105 10.47 -24.69 15.22
C PRO A 105 9.17 -23.86 15.24
N LEU A 106 9.27 -22.53 15.24
CA LEU A 106 8.11 -21.62 15.12
C LEU A 106 7.64 -21.45 13.67
N ILE A 107 8.37 -21.98 12.70
CA ILE A 107 8.01 -21.97 11.28
C ILE A 107 7.61 -23.37 10.87
N THR A 108 6.33 -23.58 10.63
CA THR A 108 5.78 -24.85 10.16
C THR A 108 5.23 -24.70 8.74
N GLY A 109 4.97 -25.81 8.07
CA GLY A 109 4.43 -25.77 6.71
C GLY A 109 3.29 -26.77 6.49
N MET A 110 2.47 -26.49 5.50
CA MET A 110 1.47 -27.41 4.99
C MET A 110 2.14 -28.56 4.20
N SER A 111 1.43 -29.66 4.01
CA SER A 111 1.95 -30.80 3.21
C SER A 111 1.93 -30.54 1.70
N GLU A 112 1.11 -29.59 1.25
CA GLU A 112 0.94 -29.22 -0.15
C GLU A 112 1.19 -27.73 -0.32
N ASP A 113 1.68 -27.35 -1.51
CA ASP A 113 1.84 -25.94 -1.89
C ASP A 113 0.56 -25.46 -2.57
N ILE A 114 -0.20 -24.62 -1.86
CA ILE A 114 -1.46 -24.10 -2.35
C ILE A 114 -1.33 -22.73 -3.03
N SER A 115 -0.16 -22.08 -2.95
CA SER A 115 0.10 -20.76 -3.55
C SER A 115 0.70 -20.85 -4.95
N GLU A 116 1.50 -21.87 -5.24
CA GLU A 116 2.17 -22.06 -6.52
C GLU A 116 1.23 -21.97 -7.75
N PRO A 117 0.02 -22.60 -7.75
CA PRO A 117 -0.86 -22.51 -8.90
C PRO A 117 -1.35 -21.11 -9.25
N VAL A 118 -1.52 -20.24 -8.24
CA VAL A 118 -1.97 -18.87 -8.47
C VAL A 118 -0.80 -17.96 -8.84
N LEU A 119 0.38 -18.15 -8.24
CA LEU A 119 1.57 -17.35 -8.58
C LEU A 119 1.98 -17.55 -10.06
N LYS A 120 1.83 -18.77 -10.61
CA LYS A 120 2.01 -19.00 -12.03
C LYS A 120 1.07 -18.17 -12.91
N LEU A 121 -0.20 -18.08 -12.54
CA LEU A 121 -1.16 -17.24 -13.27
C LEU A 121 -0.83 -15.76 -13.13
N PHE A 122 -0.36 -15.35 -11.95
CA PHE A 122 0.07 -13.97 -11.71
C PHE A 122 1.30 -13.59 -12.55
N ASP A 123 2.25 -14.52 -12.75
CA ASP A 123 3.37 -14.33 -13.67
C ASP A 123 2.90 -14.11 -15.12
N GLU A 124 1.97 -14.92 -15.59
CA GLU A 124 1.44 -14.87 -16.96
C GLU A 124 0.67 -13.55 -17.22
N LEU A 125 0.01 -13.03 -16.20
CA LEU A 125 -0.82 -11.82 -16.27
C LEU A 125 -0.07 -10.53 -15.92
N GLY A 126 1.22 -10.63 -15.54
CA GLY A 126 2.06 -9.46 -15.23
C GLY A 126 1.68 -8.75 -13.94
N TYR A 127 1.20 -9.50 -12.97
CA TYR A 127 0.90 -8.99 -11.63
C TYR A 127 2.13 -8.41 -10.93
N ARG A 128 1.86 -7.62 -9.91
CA ARG A 128 2.77 -7.25 -8.82
C ARG A 128 2.28 -7.97 -7.57
N VAL A 129 3.11 -8.83 -6.99
CA VAL A 129 2.71 -9.66 -5.84
C VAL A 129 3.60 -9.36 -4.64
N TRP A 130 2.97 -9.08 -3.52
CA TRP A 130 3.58 -8.99 -2.21
C TRP A 130 3.25 -10.25 -1.42
N LEU A 131 4.27 -10.98 -0.96
CA LEU A 131 4.10 -12.20 -0.17
C LEU A 131 4.01 -11.84 1.30
N GLN A 132 2.80 -11.90 1.87
CA GLN A 132 2.54 -11.51 3.27
C GLN A 132 2.76 -12.68 4.24
N THR A 133 3.34 -12.36 5.40
CA THR A 133 3.42 -13.22 6.56
C THR A 133 2.69 -12.65 7.78
N GLU A 134 2.09 -13.56 8.57
CA GLU A 134 1.63 -13.35 9.95
C GLU A 134 2.60 -14.09 10.87
N PRO A 135 3.65 -13.43 11.41
CA PRO A 135 4.83 -14.14 11.89
C PRO A 135 4.68 -14.76 13.29
N GLY A 136 3.80 -14.24 14.14
CA GLY A 136 3.85 -14.57 15.55
C GLY A 136 5.21 -14.20 16.15
N TRP A 137 5.83 -15.14 16.86
CA TRP A 137 7.18 -15.00 17.44
C TRP A 137 8.28 -15.63 16.57
N ALA A 138 7.97 -16.09 15.35
CA ALA A 138 8.96 -16.60 14.43
C ALA A 138 9.96 -15.51 14.01
N PRO A 139 11.26 -15.85 13.82
CA PRO A 139 12.26 -14.90 13.36
C PRO A 139 11.96 -14.49 11.93
N ILE A 140 11.69 -13.21 11.71
CA ILE A 140 11.17 -12.70 10.44
C ILE A 140 12.18 -12.85 9.30
N GLU A 141 13.46 -12.67 9.56
CA GLU A 141 14.51 -12.90 8.58
C GLU A 141 14.46 -14.35 8.04
N GLU A 142 14.31 -15.34 8.92
CA GLU A 142 14.19 -16.73 8.49
C GLU A 142 12.85 -17.00 7.79
N VAL A 143 11.75 -16.37 8.22
CA VAL A 143 10.46 -16.41 7.54
C VAL A 143 10.60 -15.89 6.11
N PHE A 144 11.26 -14.75 5.91
CA PHE A 144 11.49 -14.18 4.58
C PHE A 144 12.41 -15.06 3.74
N HIS A 145 13.49 -15.57 4.33
CA HIS A 145 14.38 -16.52 3.67
C HIS A 145 13.60 -17.70 3.10
N VAL A 146 12.82 -18.37 3.93
CA VAL A 146 12.03 -19.56 3.52
C VAL A 146 10.99 -19.22 2.44
N ILE A 147 10.34 -18.08 2.53
CA ILE A 147 9.37 -17.60 1.53
C ILE A 147 10.06 -17.32 0.20
N LEU A 148 11.18 -16.60 0.20
CA LEU A 148 11.86 -16.15 -1.01
C LEU A 148 12.67 -17.27 -1.66
N GLU A 149 13.24 -18.23 -0.92
CA GLU A 149 13.79 -19.46 -1.48
C GLU A 149 12.71 -20.25 -2.23
N ARG A 150 11.47 -20.24 -1.72
CA ARG A 150 10.35 -20.93 -2.38
C ARG A 150 9.80 -20.20 -3.60
N TYR A 151 9.57 -18.90 -3.49
CA TYR A 151 8.79 -18.13 -4.46
C TYR A 151 9.55 -17.01 -5.18
N GLY A 152 10.81 -16.74 -4.84
CA GLY A 152 11.61 -15.69 -5.47
C GLY A 152 11.88 -15.91 -6.96
N HIS A 153 11.62 -17.11 -7.49
CA HIS A 153 11.72 -17.40 -8.91
C HIS A 153 10.54 -16.86 -9.74
N HIS A 154 9.43 -16.46 -9.11
CA HIS A 154 8.27 -15.86 -9.77
C HIS A 154 8.54 -14.40 -10.13
N LYS A 155 8.36 -14.05 -11.40
CA LYS A 155 8.57 -12.68 -11.91
C LYS A 155 7.57 -11.67 -11.37
N CYS A 156 6.41 -12.13 -10.93
CA CYS A 156 5.39 -11.28 -10.34
C CYS A 156 5.74 -10.83 -8.93
N VAL A 157 6.64 -11.50 -8.21
CA VAL A 157 7.01 -11.15 -6.84
C VAL A 157 7.81 -9.86 -6.83
N VAL A 158 7.32 -8.85 -6.13
CA VAL A 158 7.96 -7.53 -5.96
C VAL A 158 8.52 -7.32 -4.56
N GLY A 159 8.22 -8.25 -3.65
CA GLY A 159 8.73 -8.22 -2.28
C GLY A 159 7.88 -9.01 -1.31
N VAL A 160 8.15 -8.80 -0.04
CA VAL A 160 7.53 -9.47 1.10
C VAL A 160 6.82 -8.46 2.00
N GLY A 161 5.99 -8.94 2.92
CA GLY A 161 5.33 -8.06 3.85
C GLY A 161 5.04 -8.70 5.20
N VAL A 162 5.13 -7.89 6.23
CA VAL A 162 4.79 -8.27 7.60
C VAL A 162 3.44 -7.69 7.98
N ASP A 163 2.56 -8.55 8.41
CA ASP A 163 1.37 -8.16 9.15
C ASP A 163 1.77 -7.89 10.61
N VAL A 164 2.01 -6.61 10.91
CA VAL A 164 2.56 -6.18 12.20
C VAL A 164 1.57 -6.41 13.35
N GLU A 165 0.27 -6.52 13.07
CA GLU A 165 -0.72 -6.93 14.07
C GLU A 165 -0.34 -8.24 14.76
N TRP A 166 0.34 -9.13 14.04
CA TRP A 166 0.76 -10.45 14.50
C TRP A 166 2.25 -10.53 14.85
N HIS A 167 2.98 -9.41 14.84
CA HIS A 167 4.38 -9.39 15.24
C HIS A 167 4.51 -9.58 16.76
N ARG A 168 5.07 -10.72 17.16
CA ARG A 168 5.20 -11.15 18.57
C ARG A 168 3.90 -11.10 19.36
N SER A 169 2.79 -11.34 18.67
CA SER A 169 1.46 -11.29 19.23
C SER A 169 0.58 -12.43 18.69
N ASN A 170 -0.42 -12.80 19.48
CA ASN A 170 -1.57 -13.60 19.06
C ASN A 170 -2.90 -12.83 19.23
N ASN A 171 -2.79 -11.52 19.42
CA ASN A 171 -3.91 -10.58 19.48
C ASN A 171 -3.62 -9.44 18.50
N PRO A 172 -4.50 -9.17 17.50
CA PRO A 172 -4.26 -8.15 16.47
C PRO A 172 -4.09 -6.73 17.04
N ASP A 173 -4.69 -6.45 18.21
CA ASP A 173 -4.58 -5.12 18.83
C ASP A 173 -3.24 -4.91 19.58
N ALA A 174 -2.39 -5.94 19.67
CA ALA A 174 -1.25 -5.96 20.57
C ALA A 174 0.08 -6.35 19.89
N GLY A 175 0.20 -6.19 18.59
CA GLY A 175 1.45 -6.40 17.84
C GLY A 175 2.57 -5.51 18.40
N ASP A 176 3.76 -6.10 18.63
CA ASP A 176 4.93 -5.35 19.10
C ASP A 176 5.37 -4.33 18.04
N PRO A 177 5.76 -3.11 18.45
CA PRO A 177 6.29 -2.11 17.54
C PRO A 177 7.54 -2.59 16.79
N VAL A 178 7.67 -2.15 15.55
CA VAL A 178 8.84 -2.39 14.69
C VAL A 178 9.82 -1.24 14.89
N THR A 179 11.08 -1.55 15.22
CA THR A 179 12.15 -0.55 15.27
C THR A 179 12.77 -0.31 13.88
N ASP A 180 13.55 0.76 13.74
CA ASP A 180 14.27 1.03 12.49
C ASP A 180 15.26 -0.09 12.18
N GLU A 181 15.99 -0.59 13.20
CA GLU A 181 16.96 -1.67 13.04
C GLU A 181 16.30 -2.99 12.61
N MET A 182 15.10 -3.30 13.13
CA MET A 182 14.33 -4.46 12.70
C MET A 182 13.92 -4.31 11.23
N ALA A 183 13.35 -3.17 10.87
CA ALA A 183 12.90 -2.91 9.49
C ALA A 183 14.05 -2.99 8.49
N GLU A 184 15.21 -2.43 8.84
CA GLU A 184 16.42 -2.48 8.01
C GLU A 184 16.95 -3.92 7.86
N ALA A 185 16.98 -4.72 8.94
CA ALA A 185 17.42 -6.10 8.90
C ALA A 185 16.48 -6.97 8.04
N TRP A 186 15.17 -6.83 8.19
CA TRP A 186 14.18 -7.56 7.40
C TRP A 186 14.24 -7.21 5.91
N LEU A 187 14.42 -5.92 5.59
CA LEU A 187 14.60 -5.49 4.21
C LEU A 187 15.91 -5.98 3.62
N ALA A 188 16.98 -6.01 4.41
CA ALA A 188 18.28 -6.53 3.99
C ALA A 188 18.19 -8.03 3.66
N GLU A 189 17.47 -8.82 4.45
CA GLU A 189 17.20 -10.22 4.13
C GLU A 189 16.43 -10.35 2.80
N ALA A 190 15.34 -9.60 2.61
CA ALA A 190 14.62 -9.64 1.35
C ALA A 190 15.54 -9.28 0.15
N ARG A 191 16.35 -8.26 0.27
CA ARG A 191 17.29 -7.80 -0.77
C ARG A 191 18.49 -8.72 -0.99
N SER A 192 18.76 -9.64 -0.07
CA SER A 192 19.79 -10.67 -0.28
C SER A 192 19.38 -11.68 -1.37
N HIS A 193 18.08 -11.87 -1.59
CA HIS A 193 17.52 -12.72 -2.64
C HIS A 193 17.42 -11.99 -3.99
N ASP A 194 16.94 -10.74 -3.98
CA ASP A 194 16.93 -9.85 -5.15
C ASP A 194 17.05 -8.39 -4.68
N PRO A 195 18.06 -7.63 -5.15
CA PRO A 195 18.26 -6.25 -4.75
C PRO A 195 17.09 -5.31 -5.06
N SER A 196 16.18 -5.69 -5.95
CA SER A 196 14.99 -4.93 -6.30
C SER A 196 13.82 -5.16 -5.34
N TYR A 197 13.90 -6.17 -4.48
CA TYR A 197 12.80 -6.47 -3.55
C TYR A 197 12.63 -5.36 -2.53
N ARG A 198 11.35 -5.16 -2.23
CA ARG A 198 10.88 -4.20 -1.24
C ARG A 198 10.12 -4.94 -0.15
N MET A 199 9.79 -4.23 0.89
CA MET A 199 8.99 -4.74 1.99
C MET A 199 7.77 -3.86 2.21
N PHE A 200 6.65 -4.44 2.64
CA PHE A 200 5.59 -3.65 3.29
C PHE A 200 5.46 -4.00 4.77
N LEU A 201 5.01 -3.03 5.53
CA LEU A 201 4.56 -3.18 6.91
C LEU A 201 3.09 -2.78 6.97
N LYS A 202 2.24 -3.66 7.52
CA LYS A 202 0.79 -3.47 7.60
C LYS A 202 0.32 -3.38 9.05
N HIS A 203 -0.43 -2.36 9.36
CA HIS A 203 -1.18 -2.18 10.61
C HIS A 203 -2.10 -0.96 10.50
N PHE A 204 -3.13 -0.90 11.34
CA PHE A 204 -4.01 0.27 11.49
C PHE A 204 -3.47 1.34 12.47
N ARG A 205 -2.35 1.09 13.14
CA ARG A 205 -1.71 2.01 14.10
C ARG A 205 -0.37 2.49 13.57
N GLN A 206 -0.19 3.82 13.54
CA GLN A 206 1.06 4.45 13.10
C GLN A 206 2.21 4.29 14.11
N ASP A 207 1.88 4.25 15.41
CA ASP A 207 2.86 4.22 16.50
C ASP A 207 3.59 2.87 16.65
N VAL A 208 3.17 1.85 15.92
CA VAL A 208 3.87 0.55 15.84
C VAL A 208 4.80 0.43 14.63
N MET A 209 4.81 1.43 13.77
CA MET A 209 5.69 1.48 12.59
C MET A 209 7.09 2.02 12.96
N PRO A 210 8.14 1.68 12.18
CA PRO A 210 9.48 2.19 12.44
C PRO A 210 9.50 3.73 12.41
N PRO A 211 10.16 4.39 13.39
CA PRO A 211 10.10 5.85 13.51
C PRO A 211 10.73 6.60 12.34
N ALA A 212 11.82 6.08 11.73
CA ALA A 212 12.59 6.78 10.70
C ALA A 212 12.86 5.97 9.44
N ALA A 213 12.97 4.63 9.50
CA ALA A 213 13.22 3.79 8.34
C ALA A 213 12.08 3.92 7.31
N ARG A 214 12.42 4.31 6.07
CA ARG A 214 11.46 4.58 4.98
C ARG A 214 11.87 3.96 3.65
N ASP A 215 13.17 3.89 3.36
CA ASP A 215 13.66 3.40 2.08
C ASP A 215 13.24 1.95 1.82
N GLY A 216 12.67 1.71 0.65
CA GLY A 216 12.22 0.38 0.25
C GLY A 216 11.00 -0.17 0.99
N ILE A 217 10.37 0.62 1.88
CA ILE A 217 9.21 0.21 2.68
C ILE A 217 7.93 0.87 2.15
N LEU A 218 6.89 0.07 2.01
CA LEU A 218 5.51 0.48 1.75
C LEU A 218 4.70 0.34 3.05
N PHE A 219 4.11 1.43 3.53
CA PHE A 219 3.30 1.42 4.76
C PHE A 219 1.83 1.20 4.40
N VAL A 220 1.27 0.08 4.86
CA VAL A 220 -0.10 -0.33 4.51
C VAL A 220 -1.02 -0.14 5.69
N ASP A 221 -2.05 0.68 5.49
CA ASP A 221 -3.15 0.86 6.43
C ASP A 221 -4.29 -0.10 6.11
N ASP A 222 -4.77 -0.79 7.12
CA ASP A 222 -5.92 -1.69 7.05
C ASP A 222 -7.00 -1.36 8.08
N SER A 223 -7.08 -0.09 8.47
CA SER A 223 -8.13 0.44 9.35
C SER A 223 -9.53 0.10 8.84
N GLN A 224 -10.43 -0.18 9.76
CA GLN A 224 -11.82 -0.57 9.49
C GLN A 224 -12.75 -0.07 10.60
N ILE A 225 -14.04 -0.33 10.46
CA ILE A 225 -15.08 0.08 11.42
C ILE A 225 -15.30 1.60 11.38
N PHE A 226 -15.45 2.12 10.17
CA PHE A 226 -15.75 3.52 9.93
C PHE A 226 -17.26 3.77 9.83
N ASP A 227 -17.72 4.90 10.38
CA ASP A 227 -19.10 5.33 10.25
C ASP A 227 -19.50 5.76 8.84
N SER A 228 -18.50 6.15 8.03
CA SER A 228 -18.71 6.66 6.66
C SER A 228 -17.44 6.62 5.82
N ALA A 229 -17.61 6.75 4.51
CA ALA A 229 -16.50 6.92 3.59
C ALA A 229 -15.67 8.19 3.90
N ASP A 230 -16.28 9.29 4.39
CA ASP A 230 -15.57 10.51 4.76
C ASP A 230 -14.63 10.27 5.95
N ALA A 231 -15.08 9.51 6.95
CA ALA A 231 -14.27 9.16 8.10
C ALA A 231 -13.06 8.29 7.69
N MET A 232 -13.28 7.31 6.83
CA MET A 232 -12.19 6.47 6.31
C MET A 232 -11.16 7.29 5.50
N ILE A 233 -11.62 8.18 4.61
CA ILE A 233 -10.72 9.02 3.81
C ILE A 233 -9.91 9.97 4.69
N ALA A 234 -10.50 10.51 5.75
CA ALA A 234 -9.79 11.37 6.71
C ALA A 234 -8.68 10.60 7.44
N GLU A 235 -8.95 9.39 7.90
CA GLU A 235 -7.96 8.50 8.52
C GLU A 235 -6.81 8.18 7.56
N PHE A 236 -7.13 7.74 6.34
CA PHE A 236 -6.15 7.40 5.33
C PHE A 236 -5.31 8.61 4.89
N ALA A 237 -5.88 9.81 4.90
CA ALA A 237 -5.12 11.04 4.63
C ALA A 237 -4.10 11.35 5.74
N GLU A 238 -4.43 11.14 7.00
CA GLU A 238 -3.47 11.27 8.10
C GLU A 238 -2.37 10.20 8.04
N TRP A 239 -2.71 8.95 7.64
CA TRP A 239 -1.72 7.91 7.38
C TRP A 239 -0.73 8.34 6.29
N GLY A 240 -1.25 8.73 5.13
CA GLY A 240 -0.40 9.18 4.01
C GLY A 240 0.52 10.33 4.39
N LYS A 241 0.01 11.31 5.13
CA LYS A 241 0.77 12.46 5.63
C LYS A 241 1.88 12.05 6.60
N SER A 242 1.60 11.09 7.49
CA SER A 242 2.56 10.63 8.51
C SER A 242 3.78 9.93 7.90
N PHE A 243 3.60 9.28 6.76
CA PHE A 243 4.68 8.56 6.08
C PHE A 243 5.27 9.30 4.88
N ALA A 244 4.69 10.43 4.46
CA ALA A 244 5.21 11.19 3.32
C ALA A 244 6.69 11.60 3.51
N PRO A 245 7.54 11.51 2.47
CA PRO A 245 7.22 11.18 1.09
C PRO A 245 7.23 9.67 0.77
N ALA A 246 7.40 8.80 1.77
CA ALA A 246 7.37 7.36 1.54
C ALA A 246 5.99 6.93 0.99
N PRO A 247 5.97 5.89 0.15
CA PRO A 247 4.72 5.39 -0.41
C PRO A 247 3.86 4.70 0.63
N VAL A 248 2.54 4.81 0.46
CA VAL A 248 1.55 4.12 1.30
C VAL A 248 0.63 3.25 0.45
N GLY A 249 0.05 2.23 1.09
CA GLY A 249 -0.97 1.38 0.51
C GLY A 249 -2.19 1.30 1.42
N PHE A 250 -3.33 0.94 0.85
CA PHE A 250 -4.57 0.85 1.61
C PHE A 250 -5.30 -0.45 1.34
N GLN A 251 -5.71 -1.12 2.42
CA GLN A 251 -6.66 -2.22 2.37
C GLN A 251 -8.04 -1.70 2.77
N TYR A 252 -9.05 -1.94 1.95
CA TYR A 252 -10.40 -1.45 2.16
C TYR A 252 -11.46 -2.45 1.68
N GLY A 253 -12.74 -2.16 1.96
CA GLY A 253 -13.84 -3.05 1.61
C GLY A 253 -14.15 -4.08 2.70
N TYR A 254 -13.79 -3.83 3.94
CA TYR A 254 -14.13 -4.69 5.07
C TYR A 254 -15.65 -4.81 5.27
N ARG A 255 -16.10 -5.95 5.76
CA ARG A 255 -17.55 -6.21 5.99
C ARG A 255 -18.16 -5.32 7.07
N THR A 256 -17.38 -4.91 8.04
CA THR A 256 -17.77 -3.95 9.07
C THR A 256 -18.22 -2.62 8.48
N ASP A 257 -17.64 -2.24 7.36
CA ASP A 257 -17.90 -0.98 6.64
C ASP A 257 -18.99 -1.13 5.56
N LYS A 258 -19.48 -2.35 5.31
CA LYS A 258 -20.50 -2.63 4.29
C LYS A 258 -21.79 -1.81 4.42
N PRO A 259 -22.25 -1.40 5.61
CA PRO A 259 -23.43 -0.55 5.72
C PRO A 259 -23.38 0.72 4.88
N TRP A 260 -22.20 1.34 4.72
CA TRP A 260 -22.08 2.56 3.92
C TRP A 260 -21.54 2.32 2.50
N TRP A 261 -20.64 1.33 2.28
CA TRP A 261 -20.15 1.07 0.94
C TRP A 261 -21.07 0.14 0.12
N GLY A 262 -21.87 -0.71 0.76
CA GLY A 262 -22.75 -1.68 0.08
C GLY A 262 -23.78 -1.06 -0.86
N PRO A 263 -24.37 0.13 -0.56
CA PRO A 263 -25.26 0.84 -1.47
C PRO A 263 -24.59 1.50 -2.68
N MET A 264 -23.25 1.62 -2.73
CA MET A 264 -22.52 2.22 -3.84
C MET A 264 -22.67 1.37 -5.11
N LYS A 265 -22.66 2.02 -6.26
CA LYS A 265 -22.78 1.34 -7.57
C LYS A 265 -21.50 0.57 -7.91
N ASP A 266 -20.35 1.16 -7.64
CA ASP A 266 -19.02 0.57 -7.81
C ASP A 266 -18.13 0.95 -6.62
N PRO A 267 -18.30 0.28 -5.48
CA PRO A 267 -17.60 0.68 -4.24
C PRO A 267 -16.07 0.63 -4.39
N VAL A 268 -15.54 -0.30 -5.19
CA VAL A 268 -14.10 -0.39 -5.42
C VAL A 268 -13.56 0.89 -6.05
N LYS A 269 -14.23 1.33 -7.13
CA LYS A 269 -13.80 2.53 -7.85
C LYS A 269 -14.10 3.81 -7.08
N GLU A 270 -15.33 3.95 -6.57
CA GLU A 270 -15.77 5.18 -5.91
C GLU A 270 -14.92 5.50 -4.67
N ILE A 271 -14.58 4.49 -3.89
CA ILE A 271 -13.71 4.64 -2.72
C ILE A 271 -12.25 4.87 -3.16
N GLY A 272 -11.74 4.05 -4.08
CA GLY A 272 -10.37 4.16 -4.55
C GLY A 272 -10.06 5.52 -5.18
N ASP A 273 -10.96 6.07 -6.00
CA ASP A 273 -10.80 7.42 -6.58
C ASP A 273 -10.68 8.50 -5.47
N ARG A 274 -11.45 8.35 -4.38
CA ARG A 274 -11.39 9.28 -3.25
C ARG A 274 -10.09 9.16 -2.47
N ILE A 275 -9.58 7.94 -2.27
CA ILE A 275 -8.28 7.72 -1.64
C ILE A 275 -7.19 8.38 -2.48
N LEU A 276 -7.14 8.11 -3.78
CA LEU A 276 -6.13 8.69 -4.69
C LEU A 276 -6.19 10.22 -4.74
N ALA A 277 -7.38 10.81 -4.63
CA ALA A 277 -7.54 12.27 -4.59
C ALA A 277 -7.05 12.88 -3.26
N ALA A 278 -7.18 12.17 -2.15
CA ALA A 278 -6.87 12.67 -0.83
C ALA A 278 -5.42 12.37 -0.39
N VAL A 279 -4.80 11.31 -0.93
CA VAL A 279 -3.50 10.78 -0.47
C VAL A 279 -2.52 10.69 -1.65
N PRO A 280 -1.75 11.75 -1.92
CA PRO A 280 -0.88 11.85 -3.11
C PRO A 280 0.23 10.79 -3.19
N ASN A 281 0.69 10.28 -2.04
CA ASN A 281 1.72 9.24 -1.96
C ASN A 281 1.16 7.80 -1.95
N THR A 282 -0.09 7.60 -2.39
CA THR A 282 -0.66 6.26 -2.56
C THR A 282 0.04 5.51 -3.69
N GLU A 283 0.60 4.35 -3.38
CA GLU A 283 1.19 3.43 -4.37
C GLU A 283 0.24 2.26 -4.69
N MET A 284 -0.55 1.80 -3.72
CA MET A 284 -1.30 0.55 -3.82
C MET A 284 -2.71 0.67 -3.24
N LEU A 285 -3.70 0.12 -3.95
CA LEU A 285 -5.09 -0.01 -3.51
C LEU A 285 -5.52 -1.47 -3.53
N ILE A 286 -5.93 -2.02 -2.39
CA ILE A 286 -6.25 -3.44 -2.24
C ILE A 286 -7.65 -3.63 -1.66
N TRP A 287 -8.50 -4.33 -2.40
CA TRP A 287 -9.78 -4.81 -1.86
C TRP A 287 -9.57 -6.11 -1.09
N VAL A 288 -10.10 -6.18 0.13
CA VAL A 288 -9.89 -7.33 1.00
C VAL A 288 -10.77 -8.51 0.61
N ASP A 289 -10.24 -9.72 0.83
CA ASP A 289 -10.90 -10.98 0.50
C ASP A 289 -12.16 -11.28 1.34
N PHE A 290 -12.31 -10.62 2.48
CA PHE A 290 -13.48 -10.84 3.35
C PHE A 290 -14.82 -10.53 2.69
N SER A 291 -14.86 -9.55 1.79
CA SER A 291 -16.09 -9.09 1.10
C SER A 291 -16.00 -9.16 -0.42
N ILE A 292 -14.87 -9.62 -0.97
CA ILE A 292 -14.62 -9.55 -2.41
C ILE A 292 -15.70 -10.28 -3.23
N GLN A 293 -16.22 -11.41 -2.71
CA GLN A 293 -17.30 -12.16 -3.37
C GLN A 293 -18.66 -11.46 -3.32
N ASP A 294 -18.83 -10.48 -2.45
CA ASP A 294 -20.03 -9.64 -2.41
C ASP A 294 -20.04 -8.64 -3.59
N VAL A 295 -18.88 -8.26 -4.09
CA VAL A 295 -18.69 -7.31 -5.21
C VAL A 295 -18.39 -8.04 -6.53
N PHE A 296 -17.61 -9.11 -6.46
CA PHE A 296 -17.23 -9.97 -7.58
C PHE A 296 -17.66 -11.42 -7.27
N PRO A 297 -18.92 -11.77 -7.47
CA PRO A 297 -19.38 -13.13 -7.17
C PRO A 297 -18.68 -14.16 -8.06
N PRO A 298 -18.31 -15.34 -7.52
CA PRO A 298 -17.77 -16.43 -8.31
C PRO A 298 -18.74 -16.87 -9.42
N ASP A 299 -18.19 -17.15 -10.60
CA ASP A 299 -18.96 -17.54 -11.78
C ASP A 299 -18.54 -18.96 -12.23
N PRO A 300 -19.39 -19.98 -12.05
CA PRO A 300 -19.10 -21.35 -12.49
C PRO A 300 -18.82 -21.45 -13.99
N ALA A 301 -19.42 -20.58 -14.82
CA ALA A 301 -19.16 -20.57 -16.26
C ALA A 301 -17.73 -20.16 -16.61
N LYS A 302 -17.04 -19.49 -15.69
CA LYS A 302 -15.63 -19.13 -15.78
C LYS A 302 -14.70 -20.12 -15.07
N GLY A 303 -15.24 -21.23 -14.57
CA GLY A 303 -14.48 -22.27 -13.87
C GLY A 303 -14.25 -22.01 -12.38
N ASP A 304 -14.94 -21.04 -11.80
CA ASP A 304 -14.83 -20.74 -10.36
C ASP A 304 -15.51 -21.83 -9.53
N ARG A 305 -14.91 -22.13 -8.37
CA ARG A 305 -15.55 -22.97 -7.37
C ARG A 305 -16.58 -22.16 -6.60
N VAL A 306 -17.82 -22.66 -6.55
CA VAL A 306 -18.91 -22.04 -5.81
C VAL A 306 -19.28 -22.94 -4.65
N LYS A 307 -19.45 -22.35 -3.48
CA LYS A 307 -19.94 -23.08 -2.30
C LYS A 307 -21.31 -23.64 -2.58
N THR A 308 -21.42 -24.98 -2.68
CA THR A 308 -22.72 -25.63 -2.75
C THR A 308 -23.37 -25.55 -1.38
N ILE A 309 -24.38 -24.68 -1.24
CA ILE A 309 -25.23 -24.70 -0.07
C ILE A 309 -26.06 -25.98 -0.16
N VAL A 310 -25.60 -27.04 0.52
CA VAL A 310 -26.43 -28.21 0.74
C VAL A 310 -27.57 -27.76 1.66
N LYS A 311 -28.74 -27.49 1.10
CA LYS A 311 -29.94 -27.38 1.87
C LYS A 311 -30.16 -28.77 2.45
N ASN A 312 -29.91 -28.95 3.75
CA ASN A 312 -30.38 -30.11 4.46
C ASN A 312 -31.89 -30.16 4.33
N PRO A 313 -32.47 -31.33 4.02
CA PRO A 313 -33.90 -31.52 3.85
C PRO A 313 -34.66 -31.25 5.14
#